data_d18a8278f7ec30476e2bea012e2b8eb6
#
_entry.id   d18a8278f7ec30476e2bea012e2b8eb6
#
_cell.length_a   1.000
_cell.length_b   1.000
_cell.length_c   1.000
_cell.angle_alpha   90.00
_cell.angle_beta   90.00
_cell.angle_gamma   90.00
#
_symmetry.space_group_name_H-M   'P 1'
#
loop_
_entity.id
_entity.type
_entity.pdbx_description
1 polymer ?
#
loop_
_entity_poly.entity_id
_entity_poly.type
_entity_poly.pdbx_seq_one_letter_code
_entity_poly.pdbx_strand_id
1 'polypeptide(L)'
;MEIHGISGFAGFLSIFGLLLLGGFSYWRYVWFFRNPSRHPPPGKGLLSPADGTVVYVETVAPAEPVISIKRGIHISVNDIVREHLHEQKVLIGIFMSPFDVHFNRAPLSGQIGSVRHHPAVTRNLHMGAMHLRTILRWPPLFRSSLHLLQNERTVTRIDGEFKDQPLSCYVIQIAGGSVSGIDSYVREGETVARGAIFGMIRIGSQVDLVVPFAAGMELRVRPGQKVRAGETVLIE
;
A
#
# COMPACT_ATOMS: atom_id res chain seq x y z
N MET A 1 -9.49 -38.35 42.82
CA MET A 1 -8.58 -38.36 41.63
C MET A 1 -8.90 -37.30 40.57
N GLU A 2 -10.05 -36.61 40.66
CA GLU A 2 -10.49 -35.58 39.68
C GLU A 2 -9.88 -34.19 39.88
N ILE A 3 -9.50 -33.79 41.10
CA ILE A 3 -9.04 -32.42 41.38
C ILE A 3 -7.68 -32.12 40.74
N HIS A 4 -6.79 -33.11 40.62
CA HIS A 4 -5.47 -32.91 39.97
C HIS A 4 -5.55 -32.74 38.44
N GLY A 5 -6.54 -33.30 37.79
CA GLY A 5 -6.77 -33.15 36.37
C GLY A 5 -7.21 -31.71 35.99
N ILE A 6 -8.09 -31.13 36.81
CA ILE A 6 -8.63 -29.79 36.57
C ILE A 6 -7.53 -28.71 36.77
N SER A 7 -6.68 -28.86 37.77
CA SER A 7 -5.58 -27.90 38.02
C SER A 7 -4.51 -27.98 36.92
N GLY A 8 -4.18 -29.17 36.41
CA GLY A 8 -3.27 -29.33 35.26
C GLY A 8 -3.80 -28.72 33.98
N PHE A 9 -5.09 -28.94 33.69
CA PHE A 9 -5.73 -28.35 32.50
C PHE A 9 -5.81 -26.82 32.59
N ALA A 10 -6.14 -26.26 33.74
CA ALA A 10 -6.18 -24.81 33.98
C ALA A 10 -4.75 -24.22 33.82
N GLY A 11 -3.73 -24.88 34.34
CA GLY A 11 -2.33 -24.48 34.16
C GLY A 11 -1.91 -24.48 32.69
N PHE A 12 -2.26 -25.54 31.95
CA PHE A 12 -1.99 -25.60 30.50
C PHE A 12 -2.68 -24.45 29.72
N LEU A 13 -3.97 -24.18 29.98
CA LEU A 13 -4.69 -23.08 29.34
C LEU A 13 -4.05 -21.72 29.66
N SER A 14 -3.60 -21.52 30.90
CA SER A 14 -2.93 -20.28 31.31
C SER A 14 -1.62 -20.08 30.56
N ILE A 15 -0.77 -21.11 30.49
CA ILE A 15 0.50 -21.07 29.76
C ILE A 15 0.24 -20.84 28.26
N PHE A 16 -0.72 -21.54 27.66
CA PHE A 16 -1.09 -21.37 26.28
C PHE A 16 -1.59 -19.94 25.99
N GLY A 17 -2.42 -19.39 26.86
CA GLY A 17 -2.89 -18.00 26.77
C GLY A 17 -1.75 -16.98 26.84
N LEU A 18 -0.79 -17.19 27.75
CA LEU A 18 0.40 -16.33 27.87
C LEU A 18 1.29 -16.41 26.61
N LEU A 19 1.46 -17.59 26.01
CA LEU A 19 2.21 -17.75 24.78
C LEU A 19 1.52 -17.06 23.60
N LEU A 20 0.20 -17.16 23.48
CA LEU A 20 -0.56 -16.44 22.47
C LEU A 20 -0.46 -14.92 22.65
N LEU A 21 -0.63 -14.43 23.87
CA LEU A 21 -0.49 -13.00 24.18
C LEU A 21 0.92 -12.50 23.90
N GLY A 22 1.94 -13.26 24.27
CA GLY A 22 3.34 -12.94 23.99
C GLY A 22 3.65 -12.93 22.51
N GLY A 23 3.18 -13.94 21.76
CA GLY A 23 3.30 -14.02 20.31
C GLY A 23 2.60 -12.87 19.59
N PHE A 24 1.37 -12.55 20.00
CA PHE A 24 0.63 -11.40 19.47
C PHE A 24 1.33 -10.08 19.78
N SER A 25 1.82 -9.89 21.01
CA SER A 25 2.54 -8.69 21.42
C SER A 25 3.84 -8.52 20.64
N TYR A 26 4.61 -9.60 20.50
CA TYR A 26 5.82 -9.59 19.68
C TYR A 26 5.52 -9.21 18.23
N TRP A 27 4.52 -9.86 17.61
CA TRP A 27 4.09 -9.51 16.25
C TRP A 27 3.65 -8.06 16.16
N ARG A 28 2.83 -7.57 17.09
CA ARG A 28 2.23 -6.24 17.05
C ARG A 28 3.24 -5.12 17.29
N TYR A 29 4.18 -5.30 18.21
CA TYR A 29 5.07 -4.22 18.66
C TYR A 29 6.51 -4.34 18.16
N VAL A 30 6.93 -5.52 17.69
CA VAL A 30 8.30 -5.75 17.18
C VAL A 30 8.26 -6.10 15.70
N TRP A 31 7.65 -7.21 15.34
CA TRP A 31 7.65 -7.71 13.97
C TRP A 31 6.99 -6.76 12.97
N PHE A 32 5.88 -6.14 13.32
CA PHE A 32 5.15 -5.21 12.47
C PHE A 32 6.02 -4.00 12.08
N PHE A 33 6.81 -3.49 12.99
CA PHE A 33 7.68 -2.33 12.77
C PHE A 33 9.07 -2.69 12.22
N ARG A 34 9.25 -3.93 11.74
CA ARG A 34 10.53 -4.32 11.13
C ARG A 34 10.79 -3.54 9.86
N ASN A 35 12.04 -3.14 9.69
CA ASN A 35 12.51 -2.45 8.49
C ASN A 35 13.77 -3.15 7.96
N PRO A 36 13.62 -4.18 7.14
CA PRO A 36 14.76 -4.88 6.56
C PRO A 36 15.55 -3.97 5.61
N SER A 37 16.85 -4.18 5.52
CA SER A 37 17.68 -3.50 4.52
C SER A 37 17.14 -3.81 3.13
N ARG A 38 17.16 -2.80 2.24
CA ARG A 38 16.73 -2.91 0.85
C ARG A 38 17.83 -2.44 -0.08
N HIS A 39 17.96 -3.14 -1.17
CA HIS A 39 18.96 -2.87 -2.20
C HIS A 39 18.24 -2.53 -3.52
N PRO A 40 18.00 -1.23 -3.80
CA PRO A 40 17.40 -0.82 -5.05
C PRO A 40 18.22 -1.36 -6.23
N PRO A 41 17.58 -2.05 -7.20
CA PRO A 41 18.31 -2.53 -8.38
C PRO A 41 18.88 -1.35 -9.18
N PRO A 42 19.97 -1.53 -9.92
CA PRO A 42 20.51 -0.50 -10.81
C PRO A 42 19.47 -0.11 -11.88
N GLY A 43 19.63 1.08 -12.46
CA GLY A 43 18.75 1.60 -13.50
C GLY A 43 17.77 2.65 -13.00
N LYS A 44 16.96 3.19 -13.93
CA LYS A 44 16.04 4.32 -13.71
C LYS A 44 14.56 3.89 -13.60
N GLY A 45 14.27 2.59 -13.59
CA GLY A 45 12.89 2.09 -13.47
C GLY A 45 12.20 2.50 -12.15
N LEU A 46 10.89 2.67 -12.19
CA LEU A 46 10.08 3.00 -11.03
C LEU A 46 9.94 1.79 -10.10
N LEU A 47 10.30 1.98 -8.84
CA LEU A 47 10.25 0.92 -7.84
C LEU A 47 8.87 0.82 -7.16
N SER A 48 8.58 -0.35 -6.64
CA SER A 48 7.42 -0.53 -5.77
C SER A 48 7.54 0.36 -4.53
N PRO A 49 6.50 1.17 -4.24
CA PRO A 49 6.47 1.96 -3.01
C PRO A 49 6.12 1.15 -1.77
N ALA A 50 5.65 -0.09 -1.93
CA ALA A 50 5.18 -0.93 -0.83
C ALA A 50 5.55 -2.40 -1.01
N ASP A 51 5.65 -3.13 0.11
CA ASP A 51 5.58 -4.59 0.12
C ASP A 51 4.13 -5.02 0.00
N GLY A 52 3.85 -6.05 -0.79
CA GLY A 52 2.48 -6.55 -0.88
C GLY A 52 2.20 -7.39 -2.11
N THR A 53 0.93 -7.44 -2.47
CA THR A 53 0.44 -8.09 -3.69
C THR A 53 -0.18 -7.05 -4.60
N VAL A 54 0.24 -7.01 -5.85
CA VAL A 54 -0.40 -6.20 -6.88
C VAL A 54 -1.84 -6.67 -7.06
N VAL A 55 -2.81 -5.78 -6.89
CA VAL A 55 -4.24 -6.11 -6.98
C VAL A 55 -4.85 -5.65 -8.29
N TYR A 56 -4.33 -4.59 -8.88
CA TYR A 56 -4.66 -4.13 -10.24
C TYR A 56 -3.49 -3.38 -10.87
N VAL A 57 -3.48 -3.38 -12.19
CA VAL A 57 -2.59 -2.61 -13.06
C VAL A 57 -3.44 -2.11 -14.22
N GLU A 58 -3.63 -0.80 -14.27
CA GLU A 58 -4.54 -0.18 -15.24
C GLU A 58 -3.83 0.99 -15.96
N THR A 59 -4.07 1.10 -17.27
CA THR A 59 -3.72 2.29 -18.04
C THR A 59 -5.03 2.96 -18.42
N VAL A 60 -5.24 4.17 -17.93
CA VAL A 60 -6.54 4.85 -17.99
C VAL A 60 -6.44 6.24 -18.60
N ALA A 61 -7.42 6.58 -19.41
CA ALA A 61 -7.60 7.94 -19.91
C ALA A 61 -8.12 8.88 -18.79
N PRO A 62 -8.01 10.21 -18.97
CA PRO A 62 -8.63 11.17 -18.06
C PRO A 62 -10.12 10.86 -17.88
N ALA A 63 -10.59 10.91 -16.63
CA ALA A 63 -11.99 10.66 -16.25
C ALA A 63 -12.56 9.27 -16.55
N GLU A 64 -11.79 8.34 -17.11
CA GLU A 64 -12.24 6.96 -17.24
C GLU A 64 -12.38 6.27 -15.87
N PRO A 65 -13.45 5.47 -15.68
CA PRO A 65 -13.61 4.69 -14.47
C PRO A 65 -12.56 3.54 -14.44
N VAL A 66 -11.74 3.52 -13.41
CA VAL A 66 -10.74 2.46 -13.18
C VAL A 66 -11.38 1.24 -12.52
N ILE A 67 -12.30 1.51 -11.60
CA ILE A 67 -12.95 0.48 -10.79
C ILE A 67 -14.46 0.73 -10.81
N SER A 68 -15.22 -0.32 -11.18
CA SER A 68 -16.67 -0.34 -11.06
C SER A 68 -17.08 -1.13 -9.82
N ILE A 69 -17.87 -0.52 -8.94
CA ILE A 69 -18.37 -1.14 -7.71
C ILE A 69 -19.79 -1.65 -7.94
N LYS A 70 -20.16 -2.75 -7.26
CA LYS A 70 -21.44 -3.47 -7.38
C LYS A 70 -22.73 -2.61 -7.29
N ARG A 71 -22.64 -1.32 -6.94
CA ARG A 71 -23.76 -0.37 -6.84
C ARG A 71 -23.74 0.70 -7.93
N GLY A 72 -23.03 0.50 -9.03
CA GLY A 72 -22.93 1.48 -10.10
C GLY A 72 -22.04 2.69 -9.79
N ILE A 73 -21.25 2.62 -8.71
CA ILE A 73 -20.27 3.66 -8.40
C ILE A 73 -19.03 3.38 -9.23
N HIS A 74 -18.63 4.37 -10.01
CA HIS A 74 -17.38 4.34 -10.79
C HIS A 74 -16.36 5.22 -10.10
N ILE A 75 -15.12 4.72 -9.97
CA ILE A 75 -14.00 5.42 -9.36
C ILE A 75 -13.01 5.78 -10.46
N SER A 76 -12.72 7.05 -10.63
CA SER A 76 -11.67 7.53 -11.51
C SER A 76 -10.34 7.70 -10.76
N VAL A 77 -9.22 7.83 -11.49
CA VAL A 77 -7.94 8.16 -10.88
C VAL A 77 -8.03 9.51 -10.16
N ASN A 78 -8.72 10.48 -10.74
CA ASN A 78 -8.89 11.81 -10.13
C ASN A 78 -9.63 11.74 -8.78
N ASP A 79 -10.59 10.81 -8.62
CA ASP A 79 -11.29 10.60 -7.34
C ASP A 79 -10.35 10.04 -6.27
N ILE A 80 -9.41 9.17 -6.67
CA ILE A 80 -8.45 8.56 -5.74
C ILE A 80 -7.41 9.59 -5.32
N VAL A 81 -6.80 10.28 -6.28
CA VAL A 81 -5.76 11.30 -6.06
C VAL A 81 -6.33 12.61 -5.55
N ARG A 82 -7.59 12.92 -5.89
CA ARG A 82 -8.25 14.22 -5.64
C ARG A 82 -7.51 15.41 -6.26
N GLU A 83 -6.88 15.16 -7.39
CA GLU A 83 -6.25 16.17 -8.24
C GLU A 83 -6.74 15.98 -9.67
N HIS A 84 -6.82 17.09 -10.43
CA HIS A 84 -7.17 17.03 -11.85
C HIS A 84 -5.95 16.63 -12.67
N LEU A 85 -5.90 15.38 -13.03
CA LEU A 85 -4.91 14.83 -13.95
C LEU A 85 -5.55 14.69 -15.32
N HIS A 86 -5.07 15.46 -16.30
CA HIS A 86 -5.66 15.55 -17.64
C HIS A 86 -5.06 14.58 -18.65
N GLU A 87 -4.00 13.86 -18.27
CA GLU A 87 -3.28 12.95 -19.15
C GLU A 87 -3.67 11.49 -18.92
N GLN A 88 -3.36 10.65 -19.89
CA GLN A 88 -3.41 9.20 -19.70
C GLN A 88 -2.46 8.79 -18.58
N LYS A 89 -2.84 7.83 -17.76
CA LYS A 89 -2.09 7.44 -16.56
C LYS A 89 -1.97 5.94 -16.43
N VAL A 90 -0.91 5.52 -15.73
CA VAL A 90 -0.77 4.17 -15.19
C VAL A 90 -1.14 4.22 -13.72
N LEU A 91 -1.99 3.29 -13.30
CA LEU A 91 -2.38 3.07 -11.92
C LEU A 91 -2.01 1.64 -11.51
N ILE A 92 -1.23 1.50 -10.44
CA ILE A 92 -0.84 0.21 -9.87
C ILE A 92 -1.26 0.19 -8.41
N GLY A 93 -2.18 -0.70 -8.05
CA GLY A 93 -2.62 -0.91 -6.67
C GLY A 93 -1.88 -2.08 -6.02
N ILE A 94 -1.35 -1.84 -4.82
CA ILE A 94 -0.59 -2.82 -4.03
C ILE A 94 -1.27 -2.99 -2.67
N PHE A 95 -1.84 -4.15 -2.45
CA PHE A 95 -2.43 -4.51 -1.16
C PHE A 95 -1.34 -5.02 -0.20
N MET A 96 -1.27 -4.42 0.98
CA MET A 96 -0.34 -4.79 2.05
C MET A 96 -1.07 -5.61 3.10
N SER A 97 -0.70 -6.88 3.25
CA SER A 97 -1.23 -7.71 4.32
C SER A 97 -0.60 -7.31 5.67
N PRO A 98 -1.23 -7.62 6.82
CA PRO A 98 -0.64 -7.35 8.13
C PRO A 98 0.74 -7.97 8.38
N PHE A 99 1.15 -8.93 7.54
CA PHE A 99 2.44 -9.60 7.62
C PHE A 99 3.51 -9.02 6.68
N ASP A 100 3.14 -8.11 5.78
CA ASP A 100 4.08 -7.42 4.90
C ASP A 100 4.86 -6.33 5.67
N VAL A 101 5.91 -5.76 5.10
CA VAL A 101 6.61 -4.59 5.67
C VAL A 101 5.80 -3.35 5.35
N HIS A 102 5.56 -2.51 6.36
CA HIS A 102 4.65 -1.35 6.23
C HIS A 102 5.37 -0.02 5.99
N PHE A 103 6.68 0.00 5.94
CA PHE A 103 7.44 1.18 5.49
C PHE A 103 7.29 1.35 3.99
N ASN A 104 6.92 2.57 3.57
CA ASN A 104 6.79 2.93 2.18
C ASN A 104 8.05 3.62 1.67
N ARG A 105 8.44 3.33 0.42
CA ARG A 105 9.68 3.78 -0.18
C ARG A 105 9.44 4.52 -1.49
N ALA A 106 10.27 5.53 -1.76
CA ALA A 106 10.16 6.35 -2.94
C ALA A 106 10.38 5.55 -4.24
N PRO A 107 9.44 5.61 -5.20
CA PRO A 107 9.57 4.90 -6.48
C PRO A 107 10.72 5.41 -7.35
N LEU A 108 11.03 6.69 -7.25
CA LEU A 108 12.09 7.38 -7.98
C LEU A 108 12.79 8.41 -7.08
N SER A 109 13.95 8.89 -7.49
CA SER A 109 14.61 10.04 -6.86
C SER A 109 13.96 11.33 -7.33
N GLY A 110 13.75 12.28 -6.43
CA GLY A 110 13.14 13.56 -6.79
C GLY A 110 12.90 14.45 -5.59
N GLN A 111 12.18 15.54 -5.83
CA GLN A 111 11.73 16.46 -4.80
C GLN A 111 10.29 16.15 -4.42
N ILE A 112 9.97 16.25 -3.16
CA ILE A 112 8.59 16.13 -2.67
C ILE A 112 7.82 17.40 -3.09
N GLY A 113 6.96 17.25 -4.10
CA GLY A 113 6.18 18.37 -4.63
C GLY A 113 4.96 18.71 -3.77
N SER A 114 4.37 17.70 -3.10
CA SER A 114 3.30 17.92 -2.11
C SER A 114 3.09 16.69 -1.23
N VAL A 115 2.58 16.93 -0.01
CA VAL A 115 2.06 15.87 0.88
C VAL A 115 0.67 16.30 1.34
N ARG A 116 -0.37 15.61 0.87
CA ARG A 116 -1.75 15.96 1.19
C ARG A 116 -2.44 14.83 1.95
N HIS A 117 -2.85 15.12 3.17
CA HIS A 117 -3.60 14.19 4.00
C HIS A 117 -5.10 14.42 3.82
N HIS A 118 -5.84 13.32 3.65
CA HIS A 118 -7.30 13.31 3.53
C HIS A 118 -7.85 12.41 4.62
N PRO A 119 -8.58 12.95 5.61
CA PRO A 119 -9.19 12.14 6.66
C PRO A 119 -10.26 11.19 6.07
N ALA A 120 -10.58 10.14 6.80
CA ALA A 120 -11.68 9.26 6.42
C ALA A 120 -13.00 10.03 6.37
N VAL A 121 -13.86 9.73 5.40
CA VAL A 121 -15.18 10.38 5.26
C VAL A 121 -16.05 10.12 6.49
N THR A 122 -16.03 8.89 7.02
CA THR A 122 -16.69 8.49 8.27
C THR A 122 -15.71 7.72 9.14
N ARG A 123 -15.53 6.45 8.86
CA ARG A 123 -14.51 5.59 9.46
C ARG A 123 -13.85 4.77 8.38
N ASN A 124 -12.62 4.35 8.62
CA ASN A 124 -11.92 3.48 7.69
C ASN A 124 -12.66 2.15 7.52
N LEU A 125 -12.88 1.74 6.27
CA LEU A 125 -13.44 0.44 5.93
C LEU A 125 -12.40 -0.66 6.06
N HIS A 126 -12.82 -1.84 6.53
CA HIS A 126 -11.97 -3.01 6.60
C HIS A 126 -11.68 -3.59 5.21
N MET A 127 -10.43 -3.95 4.98
CA MET A 127 -9.98 -4.60 3.74
C MET A 127 -9.89 -6.13 3.87
N GLY A 128 -10.60 -6.74 4.84
CA GLY A 128 -10.54 -8.17 5.12
C GLY A 128 -10.93 -9.06 3.94
N ALA A 129 -11.94 -8.65 3.16
CA ALA A 129 -12.33 -9.38 1.95
C ALA A 129 -11.22 -9.38 0.88
N MET A 130 -10.49 -8.29 0.73
CA MET A 130 -9.33 -8.19 -0.17
C MET A 130 -8.18 -9.08 0.34
N HIS A 131 -7.93 -9.07 1.65
CA HIS A 131 -6.93 -9.93 2.28
C HIS A 131 -7.21 -11.41 2.00
N LEU A 132 -8.44 -11.87 2.23
CA LEU A 132 -8.83 -13.25 1.97
C LEU A 132 -8.66 -13.62 0.48
N ARG A 133 -9.11 -12.76 -0.44
CA ARG A 133 -8.97 -12.97 -1.89
C ARG A 133 -7.51 -13.03 -2.34
N THR A 134 -6.67 -12.19 -1.74
CA THR A 134 -5.23 -12.16 -2.04
C THR A 134 -4.55 -13.44 -1.58
N ILE A 135 -4.88 -13.96 -0.40
CA ILE A 135 -4.38 -15.24 0.12
C ILE A 135 -4.85 -16.40 -0.76
N LEU A 136 -6.14 -16.45 -1.07
CA LEU A 136 -6.74 -17.53 -1.86
C LEU A 136 -6.49 -17.38 -3.37
N ARG A 137 -5.85 -16.29 -3.80
CA ARG A 137 -5.63 -15.94 -5.22
C ARG A 137 -6.94 -15.95 -6.03
N TRP A 138 -8.02 -15.44 -5.44
CA TRP A 138 -9.37 -15.48 -6.00
C TRP A 138 -9.74 -14.15 -6.66
N PRO A 139 -9.63 -14.03 -8.01
CA PRO A 139 -9.96 -12.80 -8.71
C PRO A 139 -11.48 -12.49 -8.73
N PRO A 140 -11.86 -11.23 -8.92
CA PRO A 140 -10.99 -10.07 -8.93
C PRO A 140 -10.49 -9.72 -7.51
N LEU A 141 -9.18 -9.42 -7.39
CA LEU A 141 -8.54 -9.18 -6.08
C LEU A 141 -9.06 -7.91 -5.40
N PHE A 142 -9.52 -6.92 -6.17
CA PHE A 142 -9.97 -5.60 -5.73
C PHE A 142 -11.50 -5.42 -5.63
N ARG A 143 -12.27 -6.51 -5.55
CA ARG A 143 -13.74 -6.42 -5.45
C ARG A 143 -14.17 -5.67 -4.18
N SER A 144 -15.15 -4.75 -4.30
CA SER A 144 -15.68 -3.92 -3.20
C SER A 144 -14.69 -2.85 -2.70
N SER A 145 -14.15 -2.05 -3.62
CA SER A 145 -13.07 -1.08 -3.36
C SER A 145 -13.54 0.30 -2.87
N LEU A 146 -14.66 0.40 -2.14
CA LEU A 146 -15.14 1.67 -1.54
C LEU A 146 -14.10 2.32 -0.61
N HIS A 147 -13.19 1.53 -0.04
CA HIS A 147 -12.10 2.02 0.80
C HIS A 147 -11.21 3.03 0.07
N LEU A 148 -11.08 2.96 -1.26
CA LEU A 148 -10.33 3.93 -2.04
C LEU A 148 -10.87 5.36 -1.93
N LEU A 149 -12.19 5.51 -1.73
CA LEU A 149 -12.87 6.81 -1.61
C LEU A 149 -13.11 7.25 -0.18
N GLN A 150 -13.36 6.30 0.72
CA GLN A 150 -13.86 6.59 2.07
C GLN A 150 -12.77 6.59 3.13
N ASN A 151 -11.71 5.80 2.94
CA ASN A 151 -10.67 5.67 3.95
C ASN A 151 -9.73 6.87 3.99
N GLU A 152 -9.15 7.07 5.16
CA GLU A 152 -8.03 7.96 5.37
C GLU A 152 -6.92 7.65 4.39
N ARG A 153 -6.37 8.69 3.77
CA ARG A 153 -5.28 8.54 2.81
C ARG A 153 -4.35 9.75 2.82
N THR A 154 -3.10 9.48 2.47
CA THR A 154 -2.10 10.52 2.22
C THR A 154 -1.59 10.38 0.79
N VAL A 155 -1.63 11.46 0.04
CA VAL A 155 -1.12 11.55 -1.32
C VAL A 155 0.20 12.29 -1.28
N THR A 156 1.27 11.62 -1.65
CA THR A 156 2.61 12.21 -1.77
C THR A 156 2.97 12.31 -3.24
N ARG A 157 3.19 13.54 -3.74
CA ARG A 157 3.73 13.79 -5.08
C ARG A 157 5.25 13.88 -5.00
N ILE A 158 5.91 13.13 -5.86
CA ILE A 158 7.37 13.15 -6.02
C ILE A 158 7.68 13.57 -7.45
N ASP A 159 8.33 14.72 -7.59
CA ASP A 159 8.72 15.29 -8.87
C ASP A 159 10.17 14.92 -9.15
N GLY A 160 10.41 14.10 -10.17
CA GLY A 160 11.73 13.60 -10.54
C GLY A 160 11.86 13.39 -12.04
N GLU A 161 12.69 12.41 -12.42
CA GLU A 161 12.94 12.08 -13.82
C GLU A 161 12.78 10.57 -14.08
N PHE A 162 12.21 10.25 -15.23
CA PHE A 162 12.13 8.91 -15.77
C PHE A 162 12.62 8.93 -17.21
N LYS A 163 13.66 8.13 -17.54
CA LYS A 163 14.31 8.13 -18.88
C LYS A 163 14.69 9.54 -19.37
N ASP A 164 15.26 10.32 -18.48
CA ASP A 164 15.72 11.71 -18.73
C ASP A 164 14.59 12.70 -19.09
N GLN A 165 13.34 12.34 -18.78
CA GLN A 165 12.18 13.21 -18.93
C GLN A 165 11.57 13.51 -17.55
N PRO A 166 11.13 14.75 -17.29
CA PRO A 166 10.43 15.09 -16.06
C PRO A 166 9.22 14.19 -15.86
N LEU A 167 9.06 13.67 -14.65
CA LEU A 167 7.93 12.83 -14.28
C LEU A 167 7.47 13.14 -12.85
N SER A 168 6.20 13.49 -12.70
CA SER A 168 5.55 13.54 -11.38
C SER A 168 4.89 12.21 -11.08
N CYS A 169 5.30 11.55 -10.00
CA CYS A 169 4.61 10.35 -9.53
C CYS A 169 3.84 10.62 -8.24
N TYR A 170 2.68 9.99 -8.11
CA TYR A 170 1.81 10.09 -6.94
C TYR A 170 1.79 8.75 -6.23
N VAL A 171 2.16 8.75 -4.96
CA VAL A 171 2.01 7.59 -4.08
C VAL A 171 0.88 7.87 -3.11
N ILE A 172 -0.19 7.08 -3.21
CA ILE A 172 -1.39 7.18 -2.38
C ILE A 172 -1.33 6.08 -1.32
N GLN A 173 -1.10 6.46 -0.08
CA GLN A 173 -1.16 5.58 1.08
C GLN A 173 -2.61 5.57 1.59
N ILE A 174 -3.22 4.39 1.73
CA ILE A 174 -4.63 4.22 2.11
C ILE A 174 -4.70 3.33 3.35
N ALA A 175 -5.20 3.89 4.46
CA ALA A 175 -5.32 3.18 5.72
C ALA A 175 -6.49 2.18 5.71
N GLY A 176 -6.32 1.03 6.34
CA GLY A 176 -7.40 0.05 6.54
C GLY A 176 -8.26 0.33 7.76
N GLY A 177 -9.36 -0.41 7.92
CA GLY A 177 -10.36 -0.21 8.97
C GLY A 177 -9.92 -0.49 10.40
N SER A 178 -8.77 -1.12 10.59
CA SER A 178 -8.32 -1.53 11.92
C SER A 178 -7.44 -0.50 12.62
N VAL A 179 -7.01 0.56 11.93
CA VAL A 179 -6.04 1.53 12.47
C VAL A 179 -6.20 2.89 11.82
N SER A 180 -6.07 3.91 12.62
CA SER A 180 -5.80 5.28 12.20
C SER A 180 -4.28 5.51 12.21
N GLY A 181 -3.71 5.91 11.11
CA GLY A 181 -2.35 6.43 11.09
C GLY A 181 -1.59 6.10 9.81
N ILE A 182 -1.41 7.15 9.05
CA ILE A 182 -0.43 7.20 7.97
C ILE A 182 0.63 8.20 8.43
N ASP A 183 1.85 7.68 8.64
CA ASP A 183 2.99 8.51 9.02
C ASP A 183 3.71 8.97 7.75
N SER A 184 3.88 10.28 7.58
CA SER A 184 4.76 10.86 6.58
C SER A 184 6.07 11.29 7.23
N TYR A 185 7.18 10.87 6.66
CA TYR A 185 8.54 11.21 7.16
C TYR A 185 9.22 12.27 6.31
N VAL A 186 8.52 12.78 5.31
CA VAL A 186 9.01 13.81 4.39
C VAL A 186 8.05 14.99 4.36
N ARG A 187 8.59 16.14 3.96
CA ARG A 187 7.85 17.40 3.80
C ARG A 187 8.01 17.91 2.38
N GLU A 188 7.09 18.77 1.97
CA GLU A 188 7.16 19.48 0.71
C GLU A 188 8.50 20.25 0.60
N GLY A 189 9.14 20.16 -0.56
CA GLY A 189 10.44 20.75 -0.84
C GLY A 189 11.65 19.85 -0.50
N GLU A 190 11.49 18.80 0.31
CA GLU A 190 12.58 17.88 0.63
C GLU A 190 12.92 16.98 -0.57
N THR A 191 14.20 16.60 -0.68
CA THR A 191 14.67 15.65 -1.69
C THR A 191 14.64 14.23 -1.13
N VAL A 192 14.16 13.28 -1.91
CA VAL A 192 14.14 11.87 -1.58
C VAL A 192 14.90 11.05 -2.63
N ALA A 193 15.72 10.11 -2.16
CA ALA A 193 16.40 9.17 -3.05
C ALA A 193 15.47 7.98 -3.40
N ARG A 194 15.62 7.42 -4.59
CA ARG A 194 14.93 6.21 -5.05
C ARG A 194 15.16 5.05 -4.07
N GLY A 195 14.09 4.45 -3.56
CA GLY A 195 14.12 3.39 -2.56
C GLY A 195 14.25 3.87 -1.11
N ALA A 196 14.44 5.18 -0.86
CA ALA A 196 14.45 5.73 0.49
C ALA A 196 13.05 5.68 1.11
N ILE A 197 12.99 5.53 2.44
CA ILE A 197 11.73 5.55 3.18
C ILE A 197 11.18 6.98 3.17
N PHE A 198 9.89 7.11 2.87
CA PHE A 198 9.19 8.41 2.94
C PHE A 198 7.97 8.39 3.87
N GLY A 199 7.53 7.20 4.31
CA GLY A 199 6.38 7.08 5.20
C GLY A 199 6.11 5.65 5.65
N MET A 200 5.03 5.49 6.41
CA MET A 200 4.56 4.20 6.90
C MET A 200 3.04 4.21 7.03
N ILE A 201 2.38 3.07 6.80
CA ILE A 201 0.97 2.87 7.11
C ILE A 201 0.85 1.84 8.23
N ARG A 202 0.02 2.13 9.25
CA ARG A 202 -0.17 1.22 10.38
C ARG A 202 -1.32 0.25 10.10
N ILE A 203 -1.02 -1.03 9.98
CA ILE A 203 -1.87 -2.24 9.85
C ILE A 203 -2.96 -2.22 8.75
N GLY A 204 -2.89 -3.22 7.84
CA GLY A 204 -3.91 -3.53 6.84
C GLY A 204 -4.21 -2.35 5.90
N SER A 205 -3.46 -2.27 4.80
CA SER A 205 -3.39 -1.06 3.99
C SER A 205 -3.28 -1.37 2.50
N GLN A 206 -3.43 -0.34 1.71
CA GLN A 206 -3.16 -0.36 0.28
C GLN A 206 -2.30 0.84 -0.07
N VAL A 207 -1.43 0.66 -1.05
CA VAL A 207 -0.67 1.75 -1.67
C VAL A 207 -0.91 1.73 -3.16
N ASP A 208 -1.33 2.87 -3.70
CA ASP A 208 -1.47 3.05 -5.13
C ASP A 208 -0.34 3.94 -5.66
N LEU A 209 0.26 3.51 -6.77
CA LEU A 209 1.17 4.32 -7.55
C LEU A 209 0.42 4.84 -8.78
N VAL A 210 0.41 6.15 -8.98
CA VAL A 210 -0.14 6.81 -10.17
C VAL A 210 0.97 7.59 -10.84
N VAL A 211 1.13 7.37 -12.14
CA VAL A 211 2.08 8.12 -12.97
C VAL A 211 1.42 8.51 -14.30
N PRO A 212 1.71 9.70 -14.85
CA PRO A 212 1.38 10.01 -16.23
C PRO A 212 1.98 8.94 -17.16
N PHE A 213 1.22 8.51 -18.15
CA PHE A 213 1.73 7.54 -19.13
C PHE A 213 2.71 8.24 -20.08
N ALA A 214 3.93 7.77 -20.11
CA ALA A 214 4.94 8.26 -21.04
C ALA A 214 5.28 7.19 -22.09
N ALA A 215 5.60 7.63 -23.30
CA ALA A 215 6.02 6.74 -24.37
C ALA A 215 7.26 5.91 -23.94
N GLY A 216 7.21 4.62 -24.22
CA GLY A 216 8.30 3.70 -23.87
C GLY A 216 8.24 3.17 -22.43
N MET A 217 7.19 3.47 -21.66
CA MET A 217 6.95 2.79 -20.38
C MET A 217 6.54 1.33 -20.60
N GLU A 218 7.23 0.43 -19.94
CA GLU A 218 6.92 -1.00 -19.92
C GLU A 218 6.49 -1.43 -18.51
N LEU A 219 5.29 -1.97 -18.39
CA LEU A 219 4.78 -2.53 -17.15
C LEU A 219 5.44 -3.89 -16.88
N ARG A 220 6.14 -4.01 -15.76
CA ARG A 220 6.90 -5.21 -15.37
C ARG A 220 6.15 -6.09 -14.36
N VAL A 221 4.96 -5.69 -13.96
CA VAL A 221 4.16 -6.40 -12.97
C VAL A 221 2.74 -6.65 -13.45
N ARG A 222 2.08 -7.62 -12.84
CA ARG A 222 0.69 -8.01 -13.11
C ARG A 222 -0.07 -8.30 -11.83
N PRO A 223 -1.41 -8.21 -11.83
CA PRO A 223 -2.24 -8.60 -10.69
C PRO A 223 -1.90 -10.00 -10.16
N GLY A 224 -1.85 -10.14 -8.83
CA GLY A 224 -1.47 -11.38 -8.13
C GLY A 224 0.02 -11.53 -7.85
N GLN A 225 0.88 -10.70 -8.44
CA GLN A 225 2.32 -10.74 -8.20
C GLN A 225 2.68 -10.12 -6.85
N LYS A 226 3.60 -10.76 -6.11
CA LYS A 226 4.22 -10.20 -4.91
C LYS A 226 5.33 -9.22 -5.29
N VAL A 227 5.34 -8.08 -4.58
CA VAL A 227 6.34 -7.01 -4.78
C VAL A 227 6.95 -6.59 -3.44
N ARG A 228 8.15 -6.00 -3.50
CA ARG A 228 8.90 -5.48 -2.36
C ARG A 228 9.23 -4.01 -2.55
N ALA A 229 8.93 -3.21 -1.53
CA ALA A 229 9.22 -1.78 -1.49
C ALA A 229 10.71 -1.50 -1.73
N GLY A 230 11.01 -0.63 -2.67
CA GLY A 230 12.38 -0.23 -2.97
C GLY A 230 13.23 -1.26 -3.72
N GLU A 231 12.69 -2.45 -4.07
CA GLU A 231 13.43 -3.51 -4.77
C GLU A 231 12.76 -3.95 -6.06
N THR A 232 11.44 -4.12 -6.07
CA THR A 232 10.74 -4.57 -7.29
C THR A 232 10.54 -3.41 -8.26
N VAL A 233 11.01 -3.55 -9.50
CA VAL A 233 10.72 -2.61 -10.58
C VAL A 233 9.30 -2.84 -11.07
N LEU A 234 8.46 -1.80 -11.04
CA LEU A 234 7.07 -1.84 -11.50
C LEU A 234 6.95 -1.39 -12.96
N ILE A 235 7.73 -0.37 -13.32
CA ILE A 235 7.73 0.27 -14.65
C ILE A 235 9.18 0.50 -15.08
N GLU A 236 9.48 0.14 -16.31
CA GLU A 236 10.78 0.33 -16.94
C GLU A 236 10.68 1.08 -18.27
#